data_af82862074e4b459206a4f7a34c35705
#
_entry.id   af82862074e4b459206a4f7a34c35705
#
_cell.length_a   1.000
_cell.length_b   1.000
_cell.length_c   1.000
_cell.angle_alpha   90.00
_cell.angle_beta   90.00
_cell.angle_gamma   90.00
#
_symmetry.space_group_name_H-M   'P 1'
#
loop_
_entity.id
_entity.type
_entity.pdbx_description
1 polymer ?
#
loop_
_entity_poly.entity_id
_entity_poly.type
_entity_poly.pdbx_seq_one_letter_code
_entity_poly.pdbx_strand_id
1 'polypeptide(L)'
;MKVENLAQPAMKGFIAALLFLCLCIPSARTLPGAQEGQSAPPSVTAGQAHESPAKSRPLSFEERADIYMARKSYEDAVDYYYRALKQAHFADALVWNKLGIAYQQLQNYHASRYAYNKAIRYQKNYTEPLNNIGTTYFMQDKYGKSVKYYLRALKLNPNSASYHLNLGTSYFHMKKYKESVEEYRTALNLDPNVFGERSAFGTTIEARGTDPEYYFYLGKVFASLGRVDEAVRSLRRALEDGFKDRKRILNDPDFMKISQNPAYVELMNNPPVGIKD
;
A
#
# COMPACT_ATOMS: atom_id res chain seq x y z
N MET A 1 0.41 5.57 42.45
CA MET A 1 1.05 4.31 42.00
C MET A 1 2.12 4.69 41.00
N LYS A 2 3.36 4.37 41.32
CA LYS A 2 4.59 4.81 40.64
C LYS A 2 4.68 4.16 39.26
N VAL A 3 5.02 4.98 38.25
CA VAL A 3 5.41 4.53 36.90
C VAL A 3 6.91 4.33 36.93
N GLU A 4 7.36 3.09 36.90
CA GLU A 4 8.77 2.76 36.83
C GLU A 4 9.26 2.77 35.37
N ASN A 5 10.44 3.40 35.23
CA ASN A 5 11.23 3.51 34.01
C ASN A 5 11.57 2.12 33.43
N LEU A 6 11.33 1.94 32.13
CA LEU A 6 11.97 0.89 31.36
C LEU A 6 12.96 1.52 30.38
N ALA A 7 14.23 1.25 30.68
CA ALA A 7 15.39 1.68 29.93
C ALA A 7 15.42 1.10 28.50
N GLN A 8 15.84 1.93 27.56
CA GLN A 8 16.13 1.56 26.17
C GLN A 8 17.51 0.89 26.06
N PRO A 9 17.68 -0.12 25.20
CA PRO A 9 19.01 -0.50 24.73
C PRO A 9 19.40 0.30 23.48
N ALA A 10 20.63 0.79 23.49
CA ALA A 10 21.27 1.57 22.48
C ALA A 10 21.38 0.85 21.11
N MET A 11 20.91 1.49 20.06
CA MET A 11 21.20 1.11 18.67
C MET A 11 22.49 1.79 18.20
N LYS A 12 23.49 0.98 17.88
CA LYS A 12 24.68 1.38 17.13
C LYS A 12 24.35 1.49 15.65
N GLY A 13 24.83 2.58 15.04
CA GLY A 13 24.49 3.04 13.72
C GLY A 13 24.97 2.20 12.54
N PHE A 14 24.36 2.49 11.40
CA PHE A 14 25.03 2.46 10.08
C PHE A 14 24.50 3.62 9.25
N ILE A 15 25.40 4.56 8.95
CA ILE A 15 25.22 5.66 8.00
C ILE A 15 25.63 5.12 6.63
N ALA A 16 24.76 5.23 5.62
CA ALA A 16 25.19 5.25 4.24
C ALA A 16 24.35 6.27 3.49
N ALA A 17 24.95 7.42 3.23
CA ALA A 17 24.46 8.46 2.35
C ALA A 17 24.75 8.07 0.89
N LEU A 18 23.78 8.25 0.02
CA LEU A 18 24.01 8.36 -1.42
C LEU A 18 23.08 9.44 -1.99
N LEU A 19 23.71 10.61 -2.21
CA LEU A 19 23.22 11.72 -3.01
C LEU A 19 23.24 11.30 -4.49
N PHE A 20 22.12 11.40 -5.20
CA PHE A 20 22.09 11.57 -6.64
C PHE A 20 21.26 12.80 -6.98
N LEU A 21 21.98 13.87 -7.28
CA LEU A 21 21.46 15.03 -7.99
C LEU A 21 21.33 14.65 -9.48
N CYS A 22 20.14 14.78 -10.04
CA CYS A 22 19.96 14.82 -11.49
C CYS A 22 19.21 16.11 -11.84
N LEU A 23 19.99 17.09 -12.29
CA LEU A 23 19.53 18.32 -12.94
C LEU A 23 19.08 17.95 -14.36
N CYS A 24 17.80 18.11 -14.69
CA CYS A 24 17.34 18.18 -16.08
C CYS A 24 16.80 19.58 -16.35
N ILE A 25 17.55 20.32 -17.17
CA ILE A 25 17.17 21.60 -17.76
C ILE A 25 16.38 21.28 -19.04
N PRO A 26 15.17 21.82 -19.28
CA PRO A 26 14.55 21.75 -20.59
C PRO A 26 14.98 22.93 -21.46
N SER A 27 15.49 22.62 -22.64
CA SER A 27 15.86 23.55 -23.71
C SER A 27 14.64 24.28 -24.25
N ALA A 28 14.76 25.59 -24.33
CA ALA A 28 13.84 26.47 -25.05
C ALA A 28 13.95 26.26 -26.56
N ARG A 29 12.84 25.97 -27.24
CA ARG A 29 12.70 26.08 -28.69
C ARG A 29 12.05 27.43 -29.03
N THR A 30 12.81 28.24 -29.73
CA THR A 30 12.36 29.45 -30.39
C THR A 30 11.55 29.11 -31.64
N LEU A 31 10.41 29.79 -31.84
CA LEU A 31 9.68 29.87 -33.10
C LEU A 31 9.67 31.32 -33.59
N PRO A 32 9.72 31.58 -34.92
CA PRO A 32 9.84 32.91 -35.47
C PRO A 32 8.51 33.56 -35.83
N GLY A 33 8.47 34.84 -35.66
CA GLY A 33 7.81 35.99 -36.23
C GLY A 33 6.46 35.84 -36.94
N ALA A 34 5.51 36.71 -36.54
CA ALA A 34 4.54 37.35 -37.45
C ALA A 34 4.09 38.69 -36.85
N GLN A 35 4.26 39.62 -37.65
CA GLN A 35 3.92 41.03 -37.86
C GLN A 35 2.82 41.72 -37.02
N GLU A 36 3.12 43.02 -36.88
CA GLU A 36 2.42 44.12 -36.28
C GLU A 36 0.99 44.36 -36.82
N GLY A 37 0.10 44.72 -35.91
CA GLY A 37 -1.18 45.36 -36.19
C GLY A 37 -1.55 46.26 -35.02
N GLN A 38 -1.27 47.56 -35.15
CA GLN A 38 -1.64 48.60 -34.19
C GLN A 38 -3.15 48.79 -34.13
N SER A 39 -3.74 48.71 -32.96
CA SER A 39 -4.99 49.37 -32.62
C SER A 39 -4.99 49.76 -31.14
N ALA A 40 -5.29 51.04 -30.87
CA ALA A 40 -5.24 51.70 -29.60
C ALA A 40 -6.21 51.09 -28.56
N PRO A 41 -5.89 51.12 -27.23
CA PRO A 41 -6.74 50.54 -26.21
C PRO A 41 -7.89 51.46 -25.79
N PRO A 42 -9.08 50.92 -25.45
CA PRO A 42 -10.07 51.68 -24.71
C PRO A 42 -9.65 51.77 -23.24
N SER A 43 -9.77 52.97 -22.70
CA SER A 43 -9.61 53.29 -21.28
C SER A 43 -10.57 52.46 -20.41
N VAL A 44 -10.04 51.54 -19.63
CA VAL A 44 -10.77 50.83 -18.59
C VAL A 44 -10.44 51.45 -17.24
N THR A 45 -11.47 52.05 -16.67
CA THR A 45 -11.51 52.58 -15.31
C THR A 45 -11.07 51.56 -14.28
N ALA A 46 -10.12 51.97 -13.44
CA ALA A 46 -9.62 51.24 -12.30
C ALA A 46 -10.74 50.97 -11.28
N GLY A 47 -11.04 49.69 -11.11
CA GLY A 47 -11.86 49.15 -10.08
C GLY A 47 -11.33 47.77 -9.71
N GLN A 48 -10.03 47.64 -9.42
CA GLN A 48 -9.50 46.44 -8.82
C GLN A 48 -9.83 46.46 -7.33
N ALA A 49 -10.97 45.83 -6.98
CA ALA A 49 -11.16 45.37 -5.64
C ALA A 49 -10.03 44.35 -5.32
N HIS A 50 -9.06 44.78 -4.52
CA HIS A 50 -8.14 43.86 -3.86
C HIS A 50 -8.99 42.89 -3.02
N GLU A 51 -9.32 41.72 -3.55
CA GLU A 51 -9.72 40.61 -2.72
C GLU A 51 -8.54 40.32 -1.76
N SER A 52 -8.71 40.73 -0.50
CA SER A 52 -7.82 40.33 0.58
C SER A 52 -7.74 38.82 0.56
N PRO A 53 -6.54 38.21 0.61
CA PRO A 53 -6.43 36.74 0.65
C PRO A 53 -7.26 36.26 1.82
N ALA A 54 -8.25 35.40 1.54
CA ALA A 54 -9.12 34.81 2.54
C ALA A 54 -8.24 34.25 3.63
N LYS A 55 -8.36 34.76 4.87
CA LYS A 55 -7.58 34.27 6.02
C LYS A 55 -7.87 32.78 6.15
N SER A 56 -6.92 31.95 5.74
CA SER A 56 -7.02 30.50 5.88
C SER A 56 -7.25 30.18 7.37
N ARG A 57 -8.32 29.42 7.64
CA ARG A 57 -8.61 28.99 9.02
C ARG A 57 -7.40 28.23 9.58
N PRO A 58 -7.12 28.36 10.88
CA PRO A 58 -6.06 27.56 11.50
C PRO A 58 -6.39 26.05 11.32
N LEU A 59 -5.36 25.27 10.97
CA LEU A 59 -5.50 23.82 10.85
C LEU A 59 -5.93 23.20 12.18
N SER A 60 -6.86 22.26 12.14
CA SER A 60 -7.25 21.42 13.27
C SER A 60 -6.08 20.53 13.73
N PHE A 61 -6.17 19.94 14.91
CA PHE A 61 -5.17 18.99 15.37
C PHE A 61 -5.11 17.75 14.47
N GLU A 62 -6.24 17.27 13.96
CA GLU A 62 -6.29 16.14 13.02
C GLU A 62 -5.58 16.47 11.71
N GLU A 63 -5.89 17.61 11.09
CA GLU A 63 -5.23 18.04 9.85
C GLU A 63 -3.71 18.21 10.01
N ARG A 64 -3.25 18.70 11.15
CA ARG A 64 -1.81 18.76 11.47
C ARG A 64 -1.21 17.36 11.57
N ALA A 65 -1.90 16.43 12.24
CA ALA A 65 -1.46 15.06 12.35
C ALA A 65 -1.35 14.38 10.97
N ASP A 66 -2.34 14.59 10.09
CA ASP A 66 -2.31 14.07 8.72
C ASP A 66 -1.11 14.61 7.92
N ILE A 67 -0.73 15.89 8.11
CA ILE A 67 0.48 16.47 7.52
C ILE A 67 1.74 15.78 8.06
N TYR A 68 1.84 15.52 9.36
CA TYR A 68 2.97 14.81 9.95
C TYR A 68 3.05 13.35 9.46
N MET A 69 1.90 12.67 9.31
CA MET A 69 1.85 11.35 8.68
C MET A 69 2.42 11.36 7.26
N ALA A 70 2.01 12.34 6.43
CA ALA A 70 2.53 12.49 5.07
C ALA A 70 4.05 12.76 5.02
N ARG A 71 4.58 13.46 6.04
CA ARG A 71 6.01 13.74 6.22
C ARG A 71 6.77 12.59 6.89
N LYS A 72 6.09 11.49 7.26
CA LYS A 72 6.63 10.35 8.00
C LYS A 72 7.18 10.71 9.40
N SER A 73 6.75 11.85 9.95
CA SER A 73 7.04 12.26 11.34
C SER A 73 5.99 11.65 12.27
N TYR A 74 6.08 10.34 12.46
CA TYR A 74 5.02 9.55 13.08
C TYR A 74 4.82 9.86 14.58
N GLU A 75 5.87 10.23 15.31
CA GLU A 75 5.80 10.65 16.70
C GLU A 75 4.98 11.93 16.84
N ASP A 76 5.25 12.93 15.98
CA ASP A 76 4.47 14.18 15.97
C ASP A 76 3.02 13.89 15.58
N ALA A 77 2.79 13.02 14.60
CA ALA A 77 1.43 12.63 14.21
C ALA A 77 0.66 12.01 15.39
N VAL A 78 1.31 11.14 16.17
CA VAL A 78 0.71 10.55 17.40
C VAL A 78 0.30 11.62 18.39
N ASP A 79 1.18 12.61 18.68
CA ASP A 79 0.86 13.70 19.62
C ASP A 79 -0.36 14.50 19.13
N TYR A 80 -0.38 14.88 17.85
CA TYR A 80 -1.46 15.68 17.30
C TYR A 80 -2.78 14.90 17.19
N TYR A 81 -2.78 13.59 16.82
CA TYR A 81 -3.99 12.77 16.88
C TYR A 81 -4.50 12.62 18.32
N TYR A 82 -3.59 12.53 19.30
CA TYR A 82 -4.01 12.46 20.70
C TYR A 82 -4.66 13.77 21.16
N ARG A 83 -4.15 14.93 20.74
CA ARG A 83 -4.78 16.24 20.98
C ARG A 83 -6.15 16.35 20.32
N ALA A 84 -6.30 15.85 19.06
CA ALA A 84 -7.57 15.80 18.37
C ALA A 84 -8.58 14.92 19.15
N LEU A 85 -8.19 13.74 19.60
CA LEU A 85 -9.00 12.86 20.42
C LEU A 85 -9.42 13.51 21.74
N LYS A 86 -8.51 14.22 22.41
CA LYS A 86 -8.83 14.94 23.64
C LYS A 86 -9.87 16.02 23.40
N GLN A 87 -9.78 16.76 22.31
CA GLN A 87 -10.79 17.75 21.90
C GLN A 87 -12.14 17.12 21.59
N ALA A 88 -12.15 15.93 20.97
CA ALA A 88 -13.36 15.14 20.68
C ALA A 88 -13.84 14.28 21.86
N HIS A 89 -13.38 14.54 23.08
CA HIS A 89 -13.68 13.72 24.28
C HIS A 89 -13.44 12.22 24.06
N PHE A 90 -12.45 11.87 23.24
CA PHE A 90 -12.05 10.51 22.87
C PHE A 90 -13.14 9.69 22.13
N ALA A 91 -14.18 10.32 21.61
CA ALA A 91 -15.31 9.64 20.98
C ALA A 91 -15.22 9.53 19.44
N ASP A 92 -14.09 9.87 18.86
CA ASP A 92 -13.88 9.85 17.39
C ASP A 92 -13.23 8.55 16.92
N ALA A 93 -14.01 7.69 16.25
CA ALA A 93 -13.56 6.40 15.74
C ALA A 93 -12.53 6.55 14.61
N LEU A 94 -12.68 7.56 13.74
CA LEU A 94 -11.76 7.81 12.62
C LEU A 94 -10.39 8.22 13.14
N VAL A 95 -10.34 9.17 14.07
CA VAL A 95 -9.08 9.63 14.65
C VAL A 95 -8.40 8.50 15.44
N TRP A 96 -9.16 7.64 16.14
CA TRP A 96 -8.61 6.44 16.77
C TRP A 96 -7.97 5.49 15.75
N ASN A 97 -8.60 5.28 14.58
CA ASN A 97 -8.01 4.46 13.53
C ASN A 97 -6.70 5.09 12.99
N LYS A 98 -6.71 6.39 12.69
CA LYS A 98 -5.52 7.14 12.24
C LYS A 98 -4.38 7.07 13.27
N LEU A 99 -4.67 7.24 14.56
CA LEU A 99 -3.70 7.05 15.63
C LEU A 99 -3.13 5.62 15.65
N GLY A 100 -3.98 4.62 15.41
CA GLY A 100 -3.56 3.23 15.27
C GLY A 100 -2.57 3.02 14.11
N ILE A 101 -2.80 3.68 12.96
CA ILE A 101 -1.89 3.66 11.81
C ILE A 101 -0.55 4.31 12.17
N ALA A 102 -0.55 5.48 12.85
CA ALA A 102 0.67 6.14 13.27
C ALA A 102 1.53 5.25 14.19
N TYR A 103 0.91 4.60 15.18
CA TYR A 103 1.59 3.62 16.03
C TYR A 103 2.09 2.38 15.25
N GLN A 104 1.38 1.95 14.21
CA GLN A 104 1.81 0.85 13.35
C GLN A 104 3.09 1.21 12.59
N GLN A 105 3.18 2.45 12.06
CA GLN A 105 4.39 2.93 11.39
C GLN A 105 5.60 3.00 12.35
N LEU A 106 5.36 3.31 13.62
CA LEU A 106 6.36 3.25 14.69
C LEU A 106 6.65 1.82 15.17
N GLN A 107 6.04 0.79 14.55
CA GLN A 107 6.12 -0.61 14.97
C GLN A 107 5.65 -0.86 16.42
N ASN A 108 4.97 0.11 17.03
CA ASN A 108 4.33 -0.08 18.32
C ASN A 108 2.99 -0.82 18.16
N TYR A 109 3.07 -2.10 17.82
CA TYR A 109 1.89 -2.91 17.50
C TYR A 109 0.92 -3.08 18.66
N HIS A 110 1.39 -2.94 19.91
CA HIS A 110 0.50 -2.99 21.08
C HIS A 110 -0.39 -1.75 21.14
N ALA A 111 0.20 -0.55 21.09
CA ALA A 111 -0.52 0.71 21.08
C ALA A 111 -1.41 0.84 19.84
N SER A 112 -0.92 0.40 18.68
CA SER A 112 -1.69 0.35 17.43
C SER A 112 -2.98 -0.46 17.59
N ARG A 113 -2.91 -1.70 18.06
CA ARG A 113 -4.10 -2.53 18.29
C ARG A 113 -5.02 -1.98 19.37
N TYR A 114 -4.47 -1.33 20.40
CA TYR A 114 -5.31 -0.62 21.38
C TYR A 114 -6.13 0.47 20.72
N ALA A 115 -5.52 1.31 19.89
CA ALA A 115 -6.19 2.40 19.18
C ALA A 115 -7.25 1.85 18.20
N TYR A 116 -6.95 0.82 17.42
CA TYR A 116 -7.92 0.17 16.53
C TYR A 116 -9.11 -0.43 17.30
N ASN A 117 -8.87 -1.05 18.45
CA ASN A 117 -9.97 -1.56 19.28
C ASN A 117 -10.85 -0.44 19.84
N LYS A 118 -10.28 0.74 20.13
CA LYS A 118 -11.06 1.94 20.48
C LYS A 118 -11.93 2.38 19.30
N ALA A 119 -11.38 2.45 18.08
CA ALA A 119 -12.15 2.77 16.88
C ALA A 119 -13.36 1.83 16.72
N ILE A 120 -13.15 0.52 16.82
CA ILE A 120 -14.24 -0.49 16.74
C ILE A 120 -15.27 -0.33 17.86
N ARG A 121 -14.84 0.07 19.07
CA ARG A 121 -15.74 0.29 20.20
C ARG A 121 -16.69 1.47 19.95
N TYR A 122 -16.18 2.55 19.36
CA TYR A 122 -16.99 3.73 19.05
C TYR A 122 -17.84 3.54 17.79
N GLN A 123 -17.34 2.77 16.79
CA GLN A 123 -18.06 2.49 15.56
C GLN A 123 -17.98 1.00 15.22
N LYS A 124 -18.98 0.23 15.59
CA LYS A 124 -18.98 -1.25 15.52
C LYS A 124 -18.83 -1.81 14.08
N ASN A 125 -19.35 -1.08 13.08
CA ASN A 125 -19.31 -1.50 11.67
C ASN A 125 -18.11 -0.91 10.91
N TYR A 126 -17.17 -0.31 11.60
CA TYR A 126 -15.95 0.22 11.01
C TYR A 126 -14.97 -0.92 10.74
N THR A 127 -14.84 -1.31 9.47
CA THR A 127 -14.14 -2.52 9.05
C THR A 127 -12.64 -2.35 8.96
N GLU A 128 -12.17 -1.13 8.60
CA GLU A 128 -10.76 -0.83 8.41
C GLU A 128 -9.91 -1.12 9.66
N PRO A 129 -10.31 -0.77 10.88
CA PRO A 129 -9.54 -1.13 12.07
C PRO A 129 -9.40 -2.64 12.27
N LEU A 130 -10.39 -3.45 11.85
CA LEU A 130 -10.28 -4.92 11.89
C LEU A 130 -9.21 -5.41 10.93
N ASN A 131 -9.22 -4.92 9.68
CA ASN A 131 -8.17 -5.20 8.71
C ASN A 131 -6.79 -4.79 9.25
N ASN A 132 -6.70 -3.59 9.81
CA ASN A 132 -5.44 -3.04 10.31
C ASN A 132 -4.90 -3.83 11.52
N ILE A 133 -5.76 -4.35 12.41
CA ILE A 133 -5.33 -5.30 13.45
C ILE A 133 -4.76 -6.57 12.79
N GLY A 134 -5.40 -7.09 11.74
CA GLY A 134 -4.87 -8.21 10.96
C GLY A 134 -3.47 -7.92 10.45
N THR A 135 -3.27 -6.73 9.86
CA THR A 135 -1.97 -6.27 9.37
C THR A 135 -0.92 -6.19 10.48
N THR A 136 -1.27 -5.70 11.69
CA THR A 136 -0.32 -5.69 12.82
C THR A 136 0.10 -7.08 13.25
N TYR A 137 -0.79 -8.08 13.14
CA TYR A 137 -0.43 -9.47 13.43
C TYR A 137 0.41 -10.08 12.31
N PHE A 138 0.11 -9.75 11.05
CA PHE A 138 0.91 -10.17 9.91
C PHE A 138 2.37 -9.67 10.02
N MET A 139 2.57 -8.40 10.33
CA MET A 139 3.90 -7.79 10.53
C MET A 139 4.70 -8.41 11.70
N GLN A 140 4.05 -9.18 12.54
CA GLN A 140 4.65 -9.97 13.63
C GLN A 140 4.74 -11.46 13.29
N ASP A 141 4.59 -11.86 12.04
CA ASP A 141 4.57 -13.25 11.55
C ASP A 141 3.49 -14.14 12.21
N LYS A 142 2.48 -13.51 12.81
CA LYS A 142 1.36 -14.21 13.47
C LYS A 142 0.22 -14.43 12.48
N TYR A 143 0.52 -15.10 11.36
CA TYR A 143 -0.38 -15.23 10.21
C TYR A 143 -1.76 -15.84 10.55
N GLY A 144 -1.82 -16.83 11.43
CA GLY A 144 -3.10 -17.39 11.89
C GLY A 144 -3.99 -16.39 12.64
N LYS A 145 -3.39 -15.42 13.35
CA LYS A 145 -4.13 -14.33 13.98
C LYS A 145 -4.56 -13.29 12.94
N SER A 146 -3.70 -12.97 11.97
CA SER A 146 -4.05 -12.03 10.90
C SER A 146 -5.25 -12.53 10.09
N VAL A 147 -5.24 -13.79 9.66
CA VAL A 147 -6.36 -14.46 8.97
C VAL A 147 -7.68 -14.29 9.74
N LYS A 148 -7.66 -14.54 11.06
CA LYS A 148 -8.86 -14.40 11.89
C LYS A 148 -9.46 -12.98 11.84
N TYR A 149 -8.62 -11.95 11.81
CA TYR A 149 -9.07 -10.56 11.78
C TYR A 149 -9.51 -10.14 10.37
N TYR A 150 -8.83 -10.57 9.30
CA TYR A 150 -9.26 -10.32 7.93
C TYR A 150 -10.61 -10.97 7.63
N LEU A 151 -10.84 -12.20 8.07
CA LEU A 151 -12.15 -12.86 7.95
C LEU A 151 -13.24 -12.10 8.70
N ARG A 152 -12.94 -11.50 9.85
CA ARG A 152 -13.91 -10.64 10.56
C ARG A 152 -14.21 -9.37 9.79
N ALA A 153 -13.21 -8.74 9.16
CA ALA A 153 -13.40 -7.56 8.32
C ALA A 153 -14.25 -7.90 7.09
N LEU A 154 -13.95 -9.02 6.41
CA LEU A 154 -14.68 -9.52 5.24
C LEU A 154 -16.13 -9.94 5.57
N LYS A 155 -16.38 -10.42 6.79
CA LYS A 155 -17.76 -10.69 7.21
C LYS A 155 -18.63 -9.44 7.21
N LEU A 156 -18.05 -8.27 7.47
CA LEU A 156 -18.76 -6.98 7.47
C LEU A 156 -18.71 -6.28 6.11
N ASN A 157 -17.61 -6.46 5.36
CA ASN A 157 -17.42 -5.90 4.03
C ASN A 157 -16.83 -6.98 3.09
N PRO A 158 -17.69 -7.85 2.50
CA PRO A 158 -17.24 -8.97 1.67
C PRO A 158 -16.66 -8.54 0.31
N ASN A 159 -16.89 -7.31 -0.13
CA ASN A 159 -16.47 -6.82 -1.45
C ASN A 159 -15.21 -5.93 -1.38
N SER A 160 -14.40 -6.07 -0.35
CA SER A 160 -13.15 -5.33 -0.26
C SER A 160 -12.00 -6.10 -0.90
N ALA A 161 -11.55 -5.67 -2.08
CA ALA A 161 -10.42 -6.27 -2.80
C ALA A 161 -9.14 -6.31 -1.92
N SER A 162 -8.85 -5.21 -1.20
CA SER A 162 -7.68 -5.12 -0.32
C SER A 162 -7.72 -6.11 0.86
N TYR A 163 -8.92 -6.42 1.40
CA TYR A 163 -9.03 -7.39 2.49
C TYR A 163 -8.82 -8.82 2.00
N HIS A 164 -9.35 -9.15 0.80
CA HIS A 164 -9.07 -10.42 0.14
C HIS A 164 -7.58 -10.56 -0.19
N LEU A 165 -6.95 -9.51 -0.71
CA LEU A 165 -5.51 -9.51 -0.97
C LEU A 165 -4.70 -9.79 0.31
N ASN A 166 -4.98 -9.10 1.41
CA ASN A 166 -4.32 -9.30 2.70
C ASN A 166 -4.54 -10.71 3.26
N LEU A 167 -5.75 -11.24 3.12
CA LEU A 167 -6.07 -12.61 3.53
C LEU A 167 -5.30 -13.63 2.70
N GLY A 168 -5.28 -13.45 1.37
CA GLY A 168 -4.53 -14.31 0.43
C GLY A 168 -3.03 -14.31 0.75
N THR A 169 -2.45 -13.14 1.04
CA THR A 169 -1.04 -13.02 1.45
C THR A 169 -0.77 -13.75 2.77
N SER A 170 -1.68 -13.66 3.72
CA SER A 170 -1.53 -14.42 4.99
C SER A 170 -1.62 -15.92 4.78
N TYR A 171 -2.51 -16.39 3.91
CA TYR A 171 -2.59 -17.81 3.55
C TYR A 171 -1.33 -18.28 2.82
N PHE A 172 -0.76 -17.45 1.94
CA PHE A 172 0.51 -17.75 1.27
C PHE A 172 1.63 -18.03 2.29
N HIS A 173 1.83 -17.14 3.25
CA HIS A 173 2.84 -17.32 4.30
C HIS A 173 2.57 -18.52 5.23
N MET A 174 1.32 -18.96 5.31
CA MET A 174 0.97 -20.23 5.98
C MET A 174 1.14 -21.47 5.10
N LYS A 175 1.64 -21.31 3.85
CA LYS A 175 1.73 -22.35 2.82
C LYS A 175 0.38 -22.95 2.42
N LYS A 176 -0.71 -22.25 2.69
CA LYS A 176 -2.06 -22.56 2.26
C LYS A 176 -2.31 -21.99 0.88
N TYR A 177 -1.59 -22.55 -0.09
CA TYR A 177 -1.50 -21.97 -1.43
C TYR A 177 -2.82 -22.00 -2.21
N LYS A 178 -3.64 -23.02 -1.99
CA LYS A 178 -4.95 -23.12 -2.63
C LYS A 178 -5.87 -21.99 -2.17
N GLU A 179 -5.97 -21.79 -0.87
CA GLU A 179 -6.75 -20.71 -0.29
C GLU A 179 -6.20 -19.34 -0.69
N SER A 180 -4.88 -19.18 -0.75
CA SER A 180 -4.24 -17.95 -1.21
C SER A 180 -4.63 -17.59 -2.64
N VAL A 181 -4.59 -18.56 -3.57
CA VAL A 181 -4.96 -18.37 -4.98
C VAL A 181 -6.43 -17.92 -5.12
N GLU A 182 -7.34 -18.53 -4.35
CA GLU A 182 -8.77 -18.16 -4.40
C GLU A 182 -8.99 -16.72 -3.89
N GLU A 183 -8.33 -16.34 -2.81
CA GLU A 183 -8.43 -14.98 -2.27
C GLU A 183 -7.84 -13.94 -3.23
N TYR A 184 -6.69 -14.21 -3.85
CA TYR A 184 -6.10 -13.33 -4.86
C TYR A 184 -6.97 -13.21 -6.12
N ARG A 185 -7.59 -14.31 -6.56
CA ARG A 185 -8.55 -14.29 -7.67
C ARG A 185 -9.75 -13.42 -7.34
N THR A 186 -10.31 -13.58 -6.14
CA THR A 186 -11.42 -12.75 -5.66
C THR A 186 -11.02 -11.28 -5.61
N ALA A 187 -9.84 -10.96 -5.08
CA ALA A 187 -9.33 -9.60 -5.02
C ALA A 187 -9.23 -8.96 -6.42
N LEU A 188 -8.66 -9.68 -7.40
CA LEU A 188 -8.54 -9.20 -8.79
C LEU A 188 -9.87 -9.08 -9.53
N ASN A 189 -10.85 -9.92 -9.22
CA ASN A 189 -12.21 -9.81 -9.78
C ASN A 189 -12.93 -8.57 -9.23
N LEU A 190 -12.70 -8.20 -7.98
CA LEU A 190 -13.25 -7.01 -7.33
C LEU A 190 -12.55 -5.74 -7.80
N ASP A 191 -11.23 -5.77 -7.93
CA ASP A 191 -10.40 -4.68 -8.40
C ASP A 191 -9.22 -5.23 -9.23
N PRO A 192 -9.26 -5.08 -10.57
CA PRO A 192 -8.20 -5.55 -11.45
C PRO A 192 -6.82 -4.93 -11.18
N ASN A 193 -6.77 -3.79 -10.49
CA ASN A 193 -5.52 -3.06 -10.20
C ASN A 193 -5.04 -3.23 -8.77
N VAL A 194 -5.68 -4.08 -7.96
CA VAL A 194 -5.40 -4.20 -6.51
C VAL A 194 -3.94 -4.47 -6.16
N PHE A 195 -3.17 -5.12 -7.05
CA PHE A 195 -1.72 -5.35 -6.88
C PHE A 195 -0.85 -4.13 -7.27
N GLY A 196 -1.42 -3.16 -8.00
CA GLY A 196 -0.70 -1.96 -8.48
C GLY A 196 -0.85 -0.75 -7.56
N GLU A 197 -1.90 -0.69 -6.78
CA GLU A 197 -2.16 0.45 -5.90
C GLU A 197 -1.42 0.29 -4.57
N ARG A 198 -0.41 1.10 -4.36
CA ARG A 198 0.10 1.35 -3.01
C ARG A 198 -0.98 2.10 -2.25
N SER A 199 -1.68 1.42 -1.36
CA SER A 199 -2.55 2.10 -0.42
C SER A 199 -1.75 3.19 0.29
N ALA A 200 -2.17 4.45 0.16
CA ALA A 200 -1.48 5.61 0.74
C ALA A 200 -1.28 5.50 2.26
N PHE A 201 -1.98 4.58 2.93
CA PHE A 201 -1.96 4.39 4.37
C PHE A 201 -1.49 2.98 4.82
N GLY A 202 -0.79 2.24 3.96
CA GLY A 202 -0.11 1.01 4.39
C GLY A 202 -1.03 -0.13 4.86
N THR A 203 -2.29 -0.13 4.42
CA THR A 203 -3.27 -1.16 4.81
C THR A 203 -3.22 -2.41 3.93
N THR A 204 -2.50 -2.34 2.81
CA THR A 204 -2.26 -3.48 1.93
C THR A 204 -0.87 -4.05 2.22
N ILE A 205 -0.82 -5.35 2.46
CA ILE A 205 0.44 -6.05 2.67
C ILE A 205 1.01 -6.35 1.29
N GLU A 206 2.10 -5.69 0.94
CA GLU A 206 2.92 -6.16 -0.17
C GLU A 206 3.59 -7.46 0.26
N ALA A 207 3.42 -8.52 -0.49
CA ALA A 207 4.29 -9.68 -0.37
C ALA A 207 5.69 -9.24 -0.85
N ARG A 208 6.44 -8.61 0.04
CA ARG A 208 7.83 -8.25 -0.20
C ARG A 208 8.65 -9.50 -0.05
N GLY A 209 9.04 -10.07 -1.15
CA GLY A 209 9.97 -11.17 -1.13
C GLY A 209 10.41 -11.52 -2.52
N THR A 210 11.66 -11.92 -2.61
CA THR A 210 12.23 -12.71 -3.68
C THR A 210 11.76 -14.17 -3.59
N ASP A 211 10.55 -14.42 -3.03
CA ASP A 211 10.02 -15.79 -2.93
C ASP A 211 9.50 -16.22 -4.31
N PRO A 212 10.23 -17.10 -5.02
CA PRO A 212 9.83 -17.54 -6.34
C PRO A 212 8.47 -18.24 -6.36
N GLU A 213 8.08 -18.89 -5.26
CA GLU A 213 6.76 -19.52 -5.11
C GLU A 213 5.64 -18.48 -5.13
N TYR A 214 5.86 -17.30 -4.55
CA TYR A 214 4.88 -16.22 -4.58
C TYR A 214 4.54 -15.82 -6.02
N TYR A 215 5.57 -15.57 -6.82
CA TYR A 215 5.38 -15.18 -8.22
C TYR A 215 4.83 -16.31 -9.09
N PHE A 216 5.16 -17.57 -8.79
CA PHE A 216 4.53 -18.72 -9.45
C PHE A 216 3.01 -18.73 -9.19
N TYR A 217 2.57 -18.62 -7.93
CA TYR A 217 1.14 -18.60 -7.61
C TYR A 217 0.42 -17.35 -8.13
N LEU A 218 1.08 -16.21 -8.12
CA LEU A 218 0.53 -14.98 -8.71
C LEU A 218 0.35 -15.13 -10.23
N GLY A 219 1.35 -15.68 -10.91
CA GLY A 219 1.27 -16.01 -12.34
C GLY A 219 0.12 -16.97 -12.66
N LYS A 220 -0.09 -17.98 -11.81
CA LYS A 220 -1.21 -18.90 -11.91
C LYS A 220 -2.57 -18.19 -11.79
N VAL A 221 -2.71 -17.25 -10.85
CA VAL A 221 -3.94 -16.46 -10.71
C VAL A 221 -4.19 -15.65 -11.98
N PHE A 222 -3.20 -14.92 -12.49
CA PHE A 222 -3.33 -14.14 -13.72
C PHE A 222 -3.68 -15.02 -14.93
N ALA A 223 -3.02 -16.18 -15.09
CA ALA A 223 -3.31 -17.13 -16.16
C ALA A 223 -4.75 -17.64 -16.07
N SER A 224 -5.25 -17.94 -14.88
CA SER A 224 -6.63 -18.38 -14.66
C SER A 224 -7.68 -17.35 -15.08
N LEU A 225 -7.33 -16.06 -15.03
CA LEU A 225 -8.16 -14.92 -15.40
C LEU A 225 -7.95 -14.48 -16.87
N GLY A 226 -7.10 -15.17 -17.63
CA GLY A 226 -6.77 -14.81 -19.00
C GLY A 226 -5.89 -13.58 -19.15
N ARG A 227 -5.30 -13.09 -18.03
CA ARG A 227 -4.38 -11.93 -17.99
C ARG A 227 -2.97 -12.40 -18.35
N VAL A 228 -2.77 -12.66 -19.66
CA VAL A 228 -1.57 -13.36 -20.14
C VAL A 228 -0.28 -12.60 -19.87
N ASP A 229 -0.25 -11.29 -20.12
CA ASP A 229 0.96 -10.48 -19.96
C ASP A 229 1.42 -10.44 -18.49
N GLU A 230 0.48 -10.33 -17.56
CA GLU A 230 0.77 -10.37 -16.12
C GLU A 230 1.18 -11.77 -15.66
N ALA A 231 0.56 -12.81 -16.22
CA ALA A 231 0.97 -14.18 -15.94
C ALA A 231 2.40 -14.45 -16.38
N VAL A 232 2.75 -14.04 -17.61
CA VAL A 232 4.10 -14.21 -18.17
C VAL A 232 5.13 -13.38 -17.38
N ARG A 233 4.81 -12.13 -17.02
CA ARG A 233 5.69 -11.31 -16.17
C ARG A 233 5.93 -11.94 -14.81
N SER A 234 4.88 -12.48 -14.19
CA SER A 234 5.00 -13.15 -12.89
C SER A 234 5.83 -14.43 -12.98
N LEU A 235 5.62 -15.26 -14.01
CA LEU A 235 6.42 -16.45 -14.25
C LEU A 235 7.88 -16.11 -14.53
N ARG A 236 8.15 -15.08 -15.34
CA ARG A 236 9.52 -14.59 -15.57
C ARG A 236 10.19 -14.24 -14.26
N ARG A 237 9.51 -13.49 -13.40
CA ARG A 237 10.02 -13.12 -12.09
C ARG A 237 10.27 -14.33 -11.20
N ALA A 238 9.35 -15.30 -11.19
CA ALA A 238 9.54 -16.55 -10.46
C ALA A 238 10.83 -17.27 -10.90
N LEU A 239 11.05 -17.37 -12.21
CA LEU A 239 12.24 -18.03 -12.77
C LEU A 239 13.53 -17.25 -12.47
N GLU A 240 13.51 -15.92 -12.57
CA GLU A 240 14.62 -15.03 -12.19
C GLU A 240 14.99 -15.16 -10.72
N ASP A 241 13.99 -15.23 -9.83
CA ASP A 241 14.17 -15.40 -8.39
C ASP A 241 14.46 -16.88 -7.98
N GLY A 242 14.60 -17.78 -8.96
CA GLY A 242 15.12 -19.13 -8.76
C GLY A 242 14.08 -20.24 -8.65
N PHE A 243 12.85 -20.06 -9.15
CA PHE A 243 11.87 -21.14 -9.26
C PHE A 243 12.39 -22.24 -10.21
N LYS A 244 12.61 -23.47 -9.69
CA LYS A 244 13.30 -24.56 -10.44
C LYS A 244 12.35 -25.58 -11.04
N ASP A 245 11.12 -25.69 -10.53
CA ASP A 245 10.18 -26.74 -10.95
C ASP A 245 9.43 -26.37 -12.24
N ARG A 246 10.14 -26.40 -13.36
CA ARG A 246 9.55 -26.14 -14.69
C ARG A 246 8.46 -27.14 -15.05
N LYS A 247 8.58 -28.40 -14.60
CA LYS A 247 7.55 -29.42 -14.87
C LYS A 247 6.21 -29.02 -14.24
N ARG A 248 6.26 -28.42 -13.06
CA ARG A 248 5.06 -27.91 -12.39
C ARG A 248 4.42 -26.77 -13.17
N ILE A 249 5.20 -25.87 -13.80
CA ILE A 249 4.63 -24.83 -14.69
C ILE A 249 3.96 -25.47 -15.91
N LEU A 250 4.64 -26.38 -16.60
CA LEU A 250 4.16 -26.99 -17.84
C LEU A 250 2.91 -27.86 -17.65
N ASN A 251 2.74 -28.47 -16.48
CA ASN A 251 1.62 -29.35 -16.15
C ASN A 251 0.49 -28.64 -15.38
N ASP A 252 0.62 -27.36 -15.06
CA ASP A 252 -0.41 -26.64 -14.33
C ASP A 252 -1.59 -26.28 -15.24
N PRO A 253 -2.83 -26.62 -14.88
CA PRO A 253 -4.01 -26.39 -15.71
C PRO A 253 -4.25 -24.93 -16.05
N ASP A 254 -3.85 -23.98 -15.19
CA ASP A 254 -4.05 -22.56 -15.45
C ASP A 254 -3.05 -22.04 -16.49
N PHE A 255 -1.78 -22.48 -16.44
CA PHE A 255 -0.79 -22.14 -17.47
C PHE A 255 -1.03 -22.85 -18.80
N MET A 256 -1.64 -24.04 -18.79
CA MET A 256 -2.05 -24.70 -20.03
C MET A 256 -3.04 -23.87 -20.85
N LYS A 257 -3.88 -23.03 -20.21
CA LYS A 257 -4.81 -22.12 -20.90
C LYS A 257 -4.10 -21.06 -21.76
N ILE A 258 -2.88 -20.72 -21.39
CA ILE A 258 -2.06 -19.70 -22.09
C ILE A 258 -0.88 -20.32 -22.85
N SER A 259 -0.79 -21.64 -22.93
CA SER A 259 0.36 -22.37 -23.50
C SER A 259 0.63 -22.07 -24.96
N GLN A 260 -0.35 -21.61 -25.71
CA GLN A 260 -0.22 -21.24 -27.13
C GLN A 260 0.14 -19.76 -27.33
N ASN A 261 0.19 -18.97 -26.25
CA ASN A 261 0.55 -17.56 -26.37
C ASN A 261 2.05 -17.40 -26.69
N PRO A 262 2.43 -16.60 -27.72
CA PRO A 262 3.82 -16.43 -28.11
C PRO A 262 4.75 -16.00 -26.98
N ALA A 263 4.33 -15.09 -26.10
CA ALA A 263 5.14 -14.63 -24.98
C ALA A 263 5.37 -15.73 -23.93
N TYR A 264 4.38 -16.61 -23.71
CA TYR A 264 4.54 -17.77 -22.83
C TYR A 264 5.50 -18.80 -23.45
N VAL A 265 5.31 -19.09 -24.74
CA VAL A 265 6.17 -20.04 -25.51
C VAL A 265 7.63 -19.54 -25.49
N GLU A 266 7.84 -18.25 -25.76
CA GLU A 266 9.17 -17.62 -25.71
C GLU A 266 9.81 -17.79 -24.34
N LEU A 267 9.06 -17.49 -23.26
CA LEU A 267 9.56 -17.61 -21.88
C LEU A 267 9.93 -19.07 -21.55
N MET A 268 9.13 -20.05 -22.02
CA MET A 268 9.39 -21.46 -21.72
C MET A 268 10.55 -22.02 -22.55
N ASN A 269 10.79 -21.54 -23.77
CA ASN A 269 11.90 -21.94 -24.59
C ASN A 269 13.22 -21.29 -24.16
N ASN A 270 13.18 -20.02 -23.77
CA ASN A 270 14.32 -19.20 -23.39
C ASN A 270 14.15 -18.64 -21.96
N PRO A 271 14.15 -19.51 -20.93
CA PRO A 271 13.96 -19.06 -19.55
C PRO A 271 15.14 -18.20 -19.12
N PRO A 272 14.91 -17.16 -18.29
CA PRO A 272 15.99 -16.39 -17.73
C PRO A 272 16.87 -17.30 -16.87
N VAL A 273 18.18 -17.02 -16.89
CA VAL A 273 19.11 -17.67 -15.96
C VAL A 273 18.82 -17.08 -14.58
N GLY A 274 18.42 -17.92 -13.63
CA GLY A 274 18.17 -17.47 -12.28
C GLY A 274 19.39 -16.76 -11.70
N ILE A 275 19.16 -15.64 -11.04
CA ILE A 275 20.21 -14.93 -10.33
C ILE A 275 20.70 -15.88 -9.23
N LYS A 276 21.91 -16.36 -9.37
CA LYS A 276 22.61 -17.10 -8.31
C LYS A 276 23.11 -16.05 -7.33
N ASP A 277 22.57 -16.04 -6.11
CA ASP A 277 23.20 -15.38 -4.99
C ASP A 277 24.56 -16.05 -4.67
#